data_debe1fac37ee57c0da56669d38ac5be9
#
_entry.id   debe1fac37ee57c0da56669d38ac5be9
#
_cell.length_a   1.000
_cell.length_b   1.000
_cell.length_c   1.000
_cell.angle_alpha   90.00
_cell.angle_beta   90.00
_cell.angle_gamma   90.00
#
_symmetry.space_group_name_H-M   'P 1'
#
loop_
_entity.id
_entity.type
_entity.pdbx_description
1 polymer ?
#
loop_
_entity_poly.entity_id
_entity_poly.type
_entity_poly.pdbx_seq_one_letter_code
_entity_poly.pdbx_strand_id
1 'polypeptide(L)'
;MSTIGRGTWIDKLTNDIIERELQLKRSTKKINVESGLGASGIPHIGSLGDAVRAYGVKMALEDRGYDSELIAYSDDMDGLRKIPEGFPETLREELGKPVSSIEDPFGCHSSYGEHMSSLLLDGLDKLNIEYTFKSATRIYQEGVLSEQTSMILKNSEIIGKKIAEITGQTKFEKLLPYYPVCENCKKIYVTVPTEFDQEKDIISYICKDVEIGGNLIKGCKHEGKTNLANGKGKLGWKVEFAARWSALDIRFEAYGKDIEDSVKINDWISGNVLDHAHPFHVRYEMFLDKSGKKISKSIGNVLTPQKWLEYGTPASLLLLMFKRITGARALSVEDIPTYMDEVDAVEDVYFNKVMSENKDKAIRMKGLYEYVNHLDPPKNESIHLPYRLLVELAEIAPEDNSIEYISKKLVEYQYVKEIDENVLHRIKLGINWARDFKSDTMGKVEVSDEHKKPLSEIITLLEKLSLIHI
;
A
#
# COMPACT_ATOMS: atom_id res chain seq x y z
N MET A 1 27.57 -12.69 14.28
CA MET A 1 26.89 -11.43 14.63
C MET A 1 25.71 -11.78 15.53
N SER A 2 25.49 -11.07 16.61
CA SER A 2 24.30 -11.28 17.46
C SER A 2 23.04 -10.90 16.68
N THR A 3 21.99 -11.70 16.81
CA THR A 3 20.71 -11.40 16.18
C THR A 3 20.11 -10.14 16.80
N ILE A 4 19.74 -9.14 15.99
CA ILE A 4 19.12 -7.88 16.44
C ILE A 4 17.61 -8.12 16.59
N GLY A 5 17.07 -7.85 17.78
CA GLY A 5 15.66 -7.99 18.08
C GLY A 5 15.10 -9.37 17.69
N ARG A 6 14.00 -9.39 16.94
CA ARG A 6 13.32 -10.58 16.45
C ARG A 6 13.95 -11.20 15.18
N GLY A 7 15.11 -10.68 14.76
CA GLY A 7 15.86 -11.21 13.61
C GLY A 7 15.24 -10.88 12.25
N THR A 8 14.27 -10.00 12.18
CA THR A 8 13.65 -9.55 10.94
C THR A 8 14.40 -8.35 10.33
N TRP A 9 14.10 -8.03 9.07
CA TRP A 9 14.61 -6.81 8.46
C TRP A 9 14.08 -5.54 9.15
N ILE A 10 12.87 -5.63 9.74
CA ILE A 10 12.23 -4.52 10.48
C ILE A 10 13.10 -4.14 11.69
N ASP A 11 13.50 -5.14 12.47
CA ASP A 11 14.34 -4.91 13.66
C ASP A 11 15.70 -4.28 13.32
N LYS A 12 16.32 -4.78 12.24
CA LYS A 12 17.61 -4.26 11.78
C LYS A 12 17.45 -2.82 11.31
N LEU A 13 16.47 -2.55 10.46
CA LEU A 13 16.19 -1.23 9.93
C LEU A 13 15.88 -0.23 11.04
N THR A 14 15.06 -0.62 12.00
CA THR A 14 14.73 0.23 13.15
C THR A 14 15.97 0.55 13.99
N ASN A 15 16.87 -0.42 14.17
CA ASN A 15 18.14 -0.16 14.83
C ASN A 15 18.99 0.88 14.07
N ASP A 16 19.10 0.73 12.75
CA ASP A 16 19.85 1.65 11.89
C ASP A 16 19.27 3.08 11.94
N ILE A 17 17.93 3.20 12.00
CA ILE A 17 17.23 4.49 12.17
C ILE A 17 17.58 5.12 13.51
N ILE A 18 17.45 4.38 14.61
CA ILE A 18 17.76 4.90 15.97
C ILE A 18 19.22 5.34 16.06
N GLU A 19 20.15 4.53 15.61
CA GLU A 19 21.58 4.86 15.61
C GLU A 19 21.86 6.13 14.81
N ARG A 20 21.24 6.30 13.64
CA ARG A 20 21.38 7.50 12.82
C ARG A 20 20.83 8.74 13.52
N GLU A 21 19.63 8.65 14.13
CA GLU A 21 19.05 9.78 14.87
C GLU A 21 19.95 10.24 16.04
N LEU A 22 20.54 9.28 16.76
CA LEU A 22 21.50 9.56 17.84
C LEU A 22 22.79 10.20 17.31
N GLN A 23 23.33 9.71 16.18
CA GLN A 23 24.51 10.30 15.53
C GLN A 23 24.24 11.73 15.05
N LEU A 24 23.06 12.01 14.53
CA LEU A 24 22.61 13.34 14.12
C LEU A 24 22.26 14.25 15.30
N LYS A 25 22.28 13.72 16.53
CA LYS A 25 21.91 14.43 17.77
C LYS A 25 20.50 15.05 17.69
N ARG A 26 19.60 14.42 16.93
CA ARG A 26 18.19 14.84 16.88
C ARG A 26 17.43 14.26 18.07
N SER A 27 16.33 14.94 18.45
CA SER A 27 15.44 14.42 19.49
C SER A 27 14.84 13.07 19.05
N THR A 28 14.93 12.08 19.93
CA THR A 28 14.32 10.77 19.74
C THR A 28 13.03 10.60 20.57
N LYS A 29 12.47 11.70 21.11
CA LYS A 29 11.20 11.65 21.85
C LYS A 29 10.06 11.12 21.00
N LYS A 30 10.03 11.52 19.72
CA LYS A 30 9.10 11.04 18.74
C LYS A 30 9.81 10.82 17.40
N ILE A 31 9.60 9.67 16.78
CA ILE A 31 10.20 9.27 15.50
C ILE A 31 9.06 9.02 14.52
N ASN A 32 8.71 10.03 13.73
CA ASN A 32 7.63 9.91 12.76
C ASN A 32 8.08 9.10 11.53
N VAL A 33 7.22 8.19 11.10
CA VAL A 33 7.37 7.44 9.86
C VAL A 33 6.26 7.82 8.89
N GLU A 34 6.53 7.78 7.58
CA GLU A 34 5.56 8.23 6.59
C GLU A 34 5.34 7.20 5.48
N SER A 35 4.15 7.25 4.91
CA SER A 35 3.79 6.60 3.66
C SER A 35 2.96 7.53 2.79
N GLY A 36 3.38 7.73 1.54
CA GLY A 36 2.63 8.48 0.54
C GLY A 36 1.47 7.67 -0.05
N LEU A 37 0.28 8.28 -0.11
CA LEU A 37 -0.93 7.70 -0.68
C LEU A 37 -1.29 8.44 -1.97
N GLY A 38 -1.16 7.78 -3.12
CA GLY A 38 -1.55 8.39 -4.40
C GLY A 38 -3.07 8.39 -4.61
N ALA A 39 -3.71 9.55 -4.45
CA ALA A 39 -5.16 9.73 -4.56
C ALA A 39 -5.70 9.87 -6.00
N SER A 40 -4.89 9.74 -7.03
CA SER A 40 -5.30 9.94 -8.44
C SER A 40 -5.83 8.68 -9.14
N GLY A 41 -5.95 7.56 -8.46
CA GLY A 41 -6.47 6.33 -9.03
C GLY A 41 -6.56 5.21 -8.00
N ILE A 42 -7.21 4.10 -8.37
CA ILE A 42 -7.47 2.96 -7.47
C ILE A 42 -6.18 2.48 -6.81
N PRO A 43 -6.12 2.43 -5.47
CA PRO A 43 -4.96 1.90 -4.76
C PRO A 43 -4.82 0.39 -4.99
N HIS A 44 -3.59 -0.09 -5.01
CA HIS A 44 -3.28 -1.49 -5.20
C HIS A 44 -2.38 -1.99 -4.06
N ILE A 45 -2.13 -3.29 -4.05
CA ILE A 45 -1.31 -3.96 -3.01
C ILE A 45 0.10 -3.36 -2.87
N GLY A 46 0.65 -2.76 -3.94
CA GLY A 46 1.91 -2.02 -3.90
C GLY A 46 1.82 -0.76 -3.03
N SER A 47 0.74 0.03 -3.20
CA SER A 47 0.48 1.23 -2.38
C SER A 47 0.27 0.88 -0.91
N LEU A 48 -0.45 -0.23 -0.63
CA LEU A 48 -0.59 -0.75 0.73
C LEU A 48 0.78 -1.12 1.32
N GLY A 49 1.65 -1.71 0.49
CA GLY A 49 2.96 -2.17 0.94
C GLY A 49 3.86 -1.06 1.48
N ASP A 50 3.67 0.19 1.05
CA ASP A 50 4.41 1.34 1.58
C ASP A 50 4.00 1.61 3.01
N ALA A 51 2.69 1.71 3.26
CA ALA A 51 2.15 1.95 4.59
C ALA A 51 2.44 0.79 5.55
N VAL A 52 2.29 -0.47 5.12
CA VAL A 52 2.58 -1.65 5.96
C VAL A 52 4.04 -1.73 6.35
N ARG A 53 4.99 -1.38 5.45
CA ARG A 53 6.41 -1.35 5.78
C ARG A 53 6.74 -0.27 6.82
N ALA A 54 6.17 0.93 6.64
CA ALA A 54 6.33 2.02 7.61
C ALA A 54 5.69 1.65 8.96
N TYR A 55 4.54 0.99 8.95
CA TYR A 55 3.90 0.48 10.16
C TYR A 55 4.75 -0.55 10.90
N GLY A 56 5.41 -1.47 10.19
CA GLY A 56 6.35 -2.40 10.80
C GLY A 56 7.47 -1.69 11.55
N VAL A 57 8.00 -0.61 10.97
CA VAL A 57 9.02 0.23 11.62
C VAL A 57 8.45 0.97 12.84
N LYS A 58 7.22 1.53 12.74
CA LYS A 58 6.51 2.14 13.87
C LYS A 58 6.41 1.16 15.04
N MET A 59 5.87 -0.03 14.81
CA MET A 59 5.75 -1.07 15.85
C MET A 59 7.09 -1.38 16.52
N ALA A 60 8.16 -1.53 15.73
CA ALA A 60 9.47 -1.85 16.27
C ALA A 60 10.11 -0.68 17.03
N LEU A 61 9.80 0.57 16.70
CA LEU A 61 10.19 1.75 17.46
C LEU A 61 9.49 1.78 18.82
N GLU A 62 8.17 1.56 18.83
CA GLU A 62 7.35 1.55 20.05
C GLU A 62 7.75 0.40 20.99
N ASP A 63 8.00 -0.79 20.46
CA ASP A 63 8.49 -1.94 21.23
C ASP A 63 9.85 -1.65 21.93
N ARG A 64 10.64 -0.71 21.38
CA ARG A 64 11.89 -0.25 21.97
C ARG A 64 11.75 1.00 22.86
N GLY A 65 10.51 1.44 23.11
CA GLY A 65 10.19 2.56 24.00
C GLY A 65 10.31 3.95 23.36
N TYR A 66 10.33 4.05 22.04
CA TYR A 66 10.27 5.32 21.30
C TYR A 66 8.83 5.61 20.90
N ASP A 67 8.34 6.83 21.15
CA ASP A 67 7.06 7.28 20.58
C ASP A 67 7.16 7.36 19.06
N SER A 68 6.19 6.83 18.35
CA SER A 68 6.19 6.80 16.88
C SER A 68 4.80 6.95 16.30
N GLU A 69 4.70 7.68 15.21
CA GLU A 69 3.46 7.89 14.47
C GLU A 69 3.65 7.52 13.00
N LEU A 70 2.71 6.75 12.45
CA LEU A 70 2.63 6.52 11.01
C LEU A 70 1.77 7.61 10.39
N ILE A 71 2.37 8.46 9.58
CA ILE A 71 1.66 9.46 8.79
C ILE A 71 1.29 8.85 7.44
N ALA A 72 -0.01 8.72 7.20
CA ALA A 72 -0.59 8.35 5.92
C ALA A 72 -0.90 9.64 5.13
N TYR A 73 0.03 10.05 4.26
CA TYR A 73 -0.06 11.32 3.54
C TYR A 73 -0.70 11.14 2.17
N SER A 74 -1.88 11.71 1.96
CA SER A 74 -2.58 11.66 0.67
C SER A 74 -2.18 12.81 -0.24
N ASP A 75 -1.70 12.49 -1.45
CA ASP A 75 -1.40 13.46 -2.51
C ASP A 75 -2.69 13.96 -3.21
N ASP A 76 -3.74 14.29 -2.46
CA ASP A 76 -5.07 14.66 -2.93
C ASP A 76 -5.13 16.05 -3.60
N MET A 77 -4.06 16.82 -3.52
CA MET A 77 -3.91 18.07 -4.27
C MET A 77 -3.32 17.86 -5.67
N ASP A 78 -2.93 16.65 -6.02
CA ASP A 78 -2.51 16.30 -7.38
C ASP A 78 -3.67 16.46 -8.37
N GLY A 79 -3.37 16.94 -9.57
CA GLY A 79 -4.36 17.07 -10.65
C GLY A 79 -4.71 15.71 -11.26
N LEU A 80 -5.98 15.52 -11.60
CA LEU A 80 -6.41 14.33 -12.34
C LEU A 80 -5.78 14.34 -13.74
N ARG A 81 -4.97 13.31 -14.06
CA ARG A 81 -4.21 13.25 -15.33
C ARG A 81 -4.88 12.36 -16.37
N LYS A 82 -5.65 11.39 -15.94
CA LYS A 82 -6.39 10.44 -16.77
C LYS A 82 -7.57 9.86 -16.01
N ILE A 83 -8.57 9.42 -16.72
CA ILE A 83 -9.72 8.71 -16.15
C ILE A 83 -9.27 7.26 -15.88
N PRO A 84 -9.43 6.73 -14.66
CA PRO A 84 -9.20 5.32 -14.41
C PRO A 84 -10.22 4.45 -15.14
N GLU A 85 -9.85 3.23 -15.47
CA GLU A 85 -10.75 2.24 -16.04
C GLU A 85 -11.95 1.98 -15.11
N GLY A 86 -13.14 1.89 -15.67
CA GLY A 86 -14.39 1.70 -14.92
C GLY A 86 -15.00 2.98 -14.32
N PHE A 87 -14.36 4.15 -14.52
CA PHE A 87 -14.89 5.43 -14.06
C PHE A 87 -15.69 6.15 -15.15
N PRO A 88 -16.69 7.00 -14.78
CA PRO A 88 -17.51 7.72 -15.75
C PRO A 88 -16.69 8.67 -16.64
N GLU A 89 -17.00 8.69 -17.92
CA GLU A 89 -16.36 9.60 -18.90
C GLU A 89 -16.60 11.10 -18.59
N THR A 90 -17.57 11.44 -17.75
CA THR A 90 -17.79 12.81 -17.25
C THR A 90 -16.57 13.41 -16.57
N LEU A 91 -15.70 12.57 -15.98
CA LEU A 91 -14.42 13.01 -15.40
C LEU A 91 -13.46 13.62 -16.44
N ARG A 92 -13.72 13.51 -17.74
CA ARG A 92 -12.91 14.12 -18.79
C ARG A 92 -12.89 15.65 -18.69
N GLU A 93 -13.96 16.27 -18.25
CA GLU A 93 -14.04 17.71 -18.03
C GLU A 93 -13.25 18.16 -16.80
N GLU A 94 -13.02 17.23 -15.89
CA GLU A 94 -12.31 17.46 -14.63
C GLU A 94 -10.79 17.30 -14.75
N LEU A 95 -10.29 16.84 -15.91
CA LEU A 95 -8.86 16.65 -16.10
C LEU A 95 -8.07 17.93 -15.81
N GLY A 96 -7.04 17.78 -14.99
CA GLY A 96 -6.16 18.85 -14.54
C GLY A 96 -6.62 19.57 -13.26
N LYS A 97 -7.83 19.33 -12.74
CA LYS A 97 -8.22 19.83 -11.43
C LYS A 97 -7.60 19.00 -10.31
N PRO A 98 -7.27 19.59 -9.14
CA PRO A 98 -6.91 18.81 -7.95
C PRO A 98 -7.97 17.76 -7.64
N VAL A 99 -7.57 16.52 -7.35
CA VAL A 99 -8.55 15.45 -7.13
C VAL A 99 -9.43 15.68 -5.91
N SER A 100 -8.96 16.46 -4.93
CA SER A 100 -9.74 16.94 -3.78
C SER A 100 -10.84 17.94 -4.12
N SER A 101 -10.79 18.56 -5.31
CA SER A 101 -11.80 19.53 -5.79
C SER A 101 -12.76 18.95 -6.82
N ILE A 102 -12.63 17.69 -7.16
CA ILE A 102 -13.51 16.97 -8.09
C ILE A 102 -14.60 16.28 -7.28
N GLU A 103 -15.85 16.45 -7.68
CA GLU A 103 -16.97 15.74 -7.06
C GLU A 103 -16.80 14.22 -7.18
N ASP A 104 -17.12 13.49 -6.12
CA ASP A 104 -17.06 12.03 -6.16
C ASP A 104 -18.11 11.47 -7.14
N PRO A 105 -17.69 10.79 -8.22
CA PRO A 105 -18.61 10.29 -9.23
C PRO A 105 -19.57 9.21 -8.73
N PHE A 106 -19.32 8.65 -7.54
CA PHE A 106 -20.16 7.65 -6.90
C PHE A 106 -21.03 8.23 -5.77
N GLY A 107 -20.80 9.49 -5.40
CA GLY A 107 -21.60 10.21 -4.40
C GLY A 107 -21.48 9.72 -2.96
N CYS A 108 -20.48 8.90 -2.64
CA CYS A 108 -20.29 8.34 -1.30
C CYS A 108 -19.26 9.09 -0.44
N HIS A 109 -18.47 10.00 -1.05
CA HIS A 109 -17.49 10.84 -0.38
C HIS A 109 -17.63 12.30 -0.82
N SER A 110 -16.98 13.22 -0.11
CA SER A 110 -17.05 14.64 -0.43
C SER A 110 -16.28 15.01 -1.71
N SER A 111 -15.32 14.19 -2.12
CA SER A 111 -14.53 14.37 -3.34
C SER A 111 -14.00 13.05 -3.89
N TYR A 112 -13.60 13.08 -5.17
CA TYR A 112 -12.88 12.00 -5.81
C TYR A 112 -11.59 11.63 -5.06
N GLY A 113 -10.83 12.64 -4.60
CA GLY A 113 -9.59 12.40 -3.84
C GLY A 113 -9.83 11.71 -2.50
N GLU A 114 -10.91 12.06 -1.80
CA GLU A 114 -11.33 11.40 -0.57
C GLU A 114 -11.78 9.96 -0.84
N HIS A 115 -12.57 9.73 -1.91
CA HIS A 115 -12.95 8.40 -2.33
C HIS A 115 -11.74 7.49 -2.57
N MET A 116 -10.75 7.97 -3.35
CA MET A 116 -9.54 7.19 -3.63
C MET A 116 -8.68 6.93 -2.39
N SER A 117 -8.56 7.90 -1.51
CA SER A 117 -7.83 7.75 -0.26
C SER A 117 -8.52 6.76 0.66
N SER A 118 -9.86 6.84 0.79
CA SER A 118 -10.65 5.95 1.64
C SER A 118 -10.51 4.47 1.25
N LEU A 119 -10.36 4.16 -0.03
CA LEU A 119 -10.12 2.78 -0.49
C LEU A 119 -8.82 2.19 0.08
N LEU A 120 -7.76 3.00 0.23
CA LEU A 120 -6.52 2.52 0.82
C LEU A 120 -6.61 2.48 2.35
N LEU A 121 -7.23 3.50 2.95
CA LEU A 121 -7.44 3.58 4.39
C LEU A 121 -8.32 2.42 4.89
N ASP A 122 -9.38 2.06 4.18
CA ASP A 122 -10.18 0.86 4.45
C ASP A 122 -9.32 -0.42 4.47
N GLY A 123 -8.34 -0.50 3.55
CA GLY A 123 -7.37 -1.60 3.57
C GLY A 123 -6.49 -1.60 4.83
N LEU A 124 -6.05 -0.44 5.30
CA LEU A 124 -5.28 -0.30 6.55
C LEU A 124 -6.15 -0.64 7.77
N ASP A 125 -7.39 -0.15 7.81
CA ASP A 125 -8.34 -0.41 8.89
C ASP A 125 -8.63 -1.91 9.01
N LYS A 126 -8.86 -2.61 7.89
CA LYS A 126 -9.07 -4.06 7.85
C LYS A 126 -7.85 -4.88 8.29
N LEU A 127 -6.66 -4.28 8.22
CA LEU A 127 -5.42 -4.84 8.74
C LEU A 127 -5.12 -4.41 10.18
N ASN A 128 -6.01 -3.67 10.84
CA ASN A 128 -5.81 -3.08 12.17
C ASN A 128 -4.53 -2.23 12.27
N ILE A 129 -4.20 -1.48 11.23
CA ILE A 129 -3.03 -0.60 11.18
C ILE A 129 -3.43 0.79 11.69
N GLU A 130 -2.78 1.24 12.74
CA GLU A 130 -2.93 2.60 13.27
C GLU A 130 -2.14 3.61 12.43
N TYR A 131 -2.77 4.71 12.06
CA TYR A 131 -2.17 5.80 11.29
C TYR A 131 -2.82 7.15 11.62
N THR A 132 -2.09 8.23 11.30
CA THR A 132 -2.62 9.59 11.26
C THR A 132 -2.76 10.02 9.80
N PHE A 133 -3.99 10.23 9.36
CA PHE A 133 -4.25 10.69 8.00
C PHE A 133 -3.91 12.17 7.82
N LYS A 134 -3.18 12.51 6.76
CA LYS A 134 -2.88 13.88 6.33
C LYS A 134 -3.26 14.08 4.88
N SER A 135 -4.10 15.07 4.60
CA SER A 135 -4.46 15.51 3.25
C SER A 135 -3.49 16.59 2.79
N ALA A 136 -2.86 16.43 1.64
CA ALA A 136 -2.01 17.46 1.04
C ALA A 136 -2.77 18.78 0.90
N THR A 137 -4.02 18.74 0.43
CA THR A 137 -4.87 19.92 0.29
C THR A 137 -5.00 20.66 1.61
N ARG A 138 -5.29 19.98 2.72
CA ARG A 138 -5.39 20.61 4.04
C ARG A 138 -4.06 21.13 4.54
N ILE A 139 -2.98 20.37 4.39
CA ILE A 139 -1.62 20.75 4.78
C ILE A 139 -1.18 22.05 4.08
N TYR A 140 -1.47 22.18 2.78
CA TYR A 140 -1.21 23.44 2.05
C TYR A 140 -2.13 24.57 2.51
N GLN A 141 -3.43 24.33 2.67
CA GLN A 141 -4.41 25.35 3.10
C GLN A 141 -4.14 25.87 4.51
N GLU A 142 -3.66 25.04 5.40
CA GLU A 142 -3.28 25.38 6.78
C GLU A 142 -1.90 26.04 6.86
N GLY A 143 -1.19 26.15 5.72
CA GLY A 143 0.12 26.80 5.63
C GLY A 143 1.26 26.01 6.26
N VAL A 144 1.08 24.73 6.56
CA VAL A 144 2.08 23.88 7.22
C VAL A 144 3.40 23.79 6.43
N LEU A 145 3.33 23.85 5.09
CA LEU A 145 4.50 23.82 4.21
C LEU A 145 4.95 25.22 3.73
N SER A 146 4.36 26.31 4.23
CA SER A 146 4.59 27.65 3.68
C SER A 146 6.04 28.09 3.79
N GLU A 147 6.69 27.88 4.93
CA GLU A 147 8.08 28.23 5.17
C GLU A 147 9.00 27.46 4.22
N GLN A 148 8.88 26.13 4.18
CA GLN A 148 9.69 25.25 3.32
C GLN A 148 9.47 25.58 1.85
N THR A 149 8.22 25.86 1.46
CA THR A 149 7.88 26.26 0.09
C THR A 149 8.57 27.58 -0.29
N SER A 150 8.53 28.59 0.59
CA SER A 150 9.23 29.86 0.38
C SER A 150 10.74 29.66 0.23
N MET A 151 11.37 28.86 1.11
CA MET A 151 12.80 28.54 1.05
C MET A 151 13.18 27.84 -0.27
N ILE A 152 12.40 26.86 -0.70
CA ILE A 152 12.60 26.13 -1.97
C ILE A 152 12.49 27.10 -3.16
N LEU A 153 11.50 27.97 -3.18
CA LEU A 153 11.32 28.92 -4.28
C LEU A 153 12.42 29.98 -4.34
N LYS A 154 12.89 30.47 -3.20
CA LYS A 154 14.04 31.38 -3.11
C LYS A 154 15.33 30.75 -3.65
N ASN A 155 15.44 29.42 -3.59
CA ASN A 155 16.58 28.65 -4.05
C ASN A 155 16.32 27.91 -5.38
N SER A 156 15.26 28.27 -6.10
CA SER A 156 14.80 27.52 -7.30
C SER A 156 15.86 27.38 -8.39
N GLU A 157 16.76 28.37 -8.56
CA GLU A 157 17.83 28.30 -9.55
C GLU A 157 18.84 27.19 -9.25
N ILE A 158 19.35 27.11 -8.02
CA ILE A 158 20.32 26.08 -7.64
C ILE A 158 19.65 24.69 -7.61
N ILE A 159 18.40 24.62 -7.20
CA ILE A 159 17.58 23.40 -7.23
C ILE A 159 17.38 22.93 -8.68
N GLY A 160 17.05 23.84 -9.59
CA GLY A 160 16.87 23.56 -11.03
C GLY A 160 18.13 22.98 -11.67
N LYS A 161 19.32 23.56 -11.36
CA LYS A 161 20.62 23.02 -11.77
C LYS A 161 20.85 21.61 -11.22
N LYS A 162 20.51 21.37 -9.95
CA LYS A 162 20.64 20.04 -9.33
C LYS A 162 19.69 19.00 -9.95
N ILE A 163 18.47 19.39 -10.27
CA ILE A 163 17.54 18.53 -11.01
C ILE A 163 18.10 18.18 -12.39
N ALA A 164 18.64 19.16 -13.11
CA ALA A 164 19.25 18.93 -14.43
C ALA A 164 20.46 18.00 -14.35
N GLU A 165 21.32 18.16 -13.33
CA GLU A 165 22.48 17.28 -13.08
C GLU A 165 22.05 15.82 -12.86
N ILE A 166 21.03 15.57 -12.04
CA ILE A 166 20.60 14.21 -11.68
C ILE A 166 19.77 13.55 -12.79
N THR A 167 18.90 14.32 -13.48
CA THR A 167 17.90 13.76 -14.40
C THR A 167 18.12 14.09 -15.87
N GLY A 168 19.05 14.98 -16.21
CA GLY A 168 19.22 15.52 -17.55
C GLY A 168 18.12 16.51 -18.00
N GLN A 169 17.17 16.86 -17.12
CA GLN A 169 16.01 17.70 -17.45
C GLN A 169 16.31 19.20 -17.25
N THR A 170 16.97 19.83 -18.19
CA THR A 170 17.40 21.25 -18.13
C THR A 170 16.28 22.27 -18.05
N LYS A 171 15.04 21.89 -18.41
CA LYS A 171 13.87 22.79 -18.28
C LYS A 171 13.66 23.33 -16.87
N PHE A 172 14.06 22.56 -15.85
CA PHE A 172 13.89 22.95 -14.44
C PHE A 172 14.84 24.07 -14.00
N GLU A 173 15.89 24.37 -14.75
CA GLU A 173 16.80 25.51 -14.47
C GLU A 173 16.09 26.87 -14.58
N LYS A 174 14.96 26.92 -15.33
CA LYS A 174 14.21 28.15 -15.60
C LYS A 174 12.78 28.14 -15.04
N LEU A 175 12.33 27.00 -14.51
CA LEU A 175 10.97 26.85 -14.02
C LEU A 175 10.94 26.91 -12.50
N LEU A 176 10.06 27.73 -11.95
CA LEU A 176 9.71 27.67 -10.52
C LEU A 176 9.01 26.32 -10.25
N PRO A 177 9.44 25.54 -9.26
CA PRO A 177 8.90 24.21 -9.00
C PRO A 177 7.60 24.24 -8.19
N TYR A 178 6.65 25.08 -8.60
CA TYR A 178 5.35 25.26 -7.95
C TYR A 178 4.23 25.31 -8.99
N TYR A 179 3.10 24.73 -8.65
CA TYR A 179 1.90 24.68 -9.49
C TYR A 179 0.75 25.41 -8.78
N PRO A 180 0.50 26.69 -9.11
CA PRO A 180 -0.72 27.37 -8.65
C PRO A 180 -1.98 26.68 -9.16
N VAL A 181 -3.05 26.70 -8.38
CA VAL A 181 -4.39 26.38 -8.88
C VAL A 181 -4.96 27.62 -9.59
N CYS A 182 -5.31 27.48 -10.86
CA CYS A 182 -5.86 28.60 -11.63
C CYS A 182 -7.17 29.11 -11.00
N GLU A 183 -7.26 30.41 -10.71
CA GLU A 183 -8.46 31.02 -10.10
C GLU A 183 -9.70 30.88 -10.97
N ASN A 184 -9.53 30.87 -12.31
CA ASN A 184 -10.64 30.81 -13.26
C ASN A 184 -11.09 29.35 -13.53
N CYS A 185 -10.21 28.49 -14.08
CA CYS A 185 -10.60 27.14 -14.49
C CYS A 185 -10.39 26.06 -13.42
N LYS A 186 -9.83 26.41 -12.24
CA LYS A 186 -9.57 25.53 -11.09
C LYS A 186 -8.60 24.38 -11.36
N LYS A 187 -7.88 24.38 -12.49
CA LYS A 187 -6.89 23.36 -12.85
C LYS A 187 -5.51 23.72 -12.32
N ILE A 188 -4.70 22.70 -11.99
CA ILE A 188 -3.40 22.90 -11.35
C ILE A 188 -2.21 22.77 -12.33
N TYR A 189 -2.17 21.81 -13.22
CA TYR A 189 -0.99 21.57 -14.07
C TYR A 189 -0.93 22.46 -15.33
N VAL A 190 -1.99 23.20 -15.60
CA VAL A 190 -2.07 24.16 -16.72
C VAL A 190 -1.48 25.53 -16.38
N THR A 191 -1.08 25.74 -15.13
CA THR A 191 -0.49 27.00 -14.69
C THR A 191 1.03 26.96 -14.81
N VAL A 192 1.60 27.98 -15.44
CA VAL A 192 3.04 28.17 -15.56
C VAL A 192 3.42 29.39 -14.70
N PRO A 193 4.17 29.19 -13.60
CA PRO A 193 4.68 30.30 -12.80
C PRO A 193 5.60 31.19 -13.66
N THR A 194 5.44 32.50 -13.55
CA THR A 194 6.23 33.47 -14.30
C THR A 194 7.17 34.28 -13.43
N GLU A 195 6.79 34.52 -12.17
CA GLU A 195 7.54 35.34 -11.23
C GLU A 195 7.23 34.93 -9.80
N PHE A 196 8.22 35.05 -8.92
CA PHE A 196 8.07 34.86 -7.46
C PHE A 196 8.55 36.17 -6.74
N ASP A 197 7.62 36.91 -6.15
CA ASP A 197 7.89 38.02 -5.24
C ASP A 197 8.30 37.44 -3.88
N GLN A 198 9.63 37.44 -3.61
CA GLN A 198 10.22 36.83 -2.41
C GLN A 198 9.90 37.56 -1.10
N GLU A 199 9.52 38.88 -1.20
CA GLU A 199 9.19 39.67 -0.01
C GLU A 199 7.75 39.42 0.45
N LYS A 200 6.86 39.16 -0.50
CA LYS A 200 5.42 38.98 -0.24
C LYS A 200 4.95 37.52 -0.31
N ASP A 201 5.84 36.61 -0.68
CA ASP A 201 5.51 35.20 -0.96
C ASP A 201 4.36 35.05 -1.99
N ILE A 202 4.42 35.91 -3.06
CA ILE A 202 3.41 35.88 -4.12
C ILE A 202 4.00 35.32 -5.41
N ILE A 203 3.26 34.38 -6.02
CA ILE A 203 3.57 33.78 -7.32
C ILE A 203 2.61 34.36 -8.37
N SER A 204 3.17 34.95 -9.43
CA SER A 204 2.44 35.27 -10.65
C SER A 204 2.47 34.06 -11.60
N TYR A 205 1.37 33.83 -12.33
CA TYR A 205 1.28 32.68 -13.25
C TYR A 205 0.40 32.99 -14.46
N ILE A 206 0.60 32.19 -15.52
CA ILE A 206 -0.26 32.21 -16.72
C ILE A 206 -0.81 30.77 -16.89
N CYS A 207 -2.12 30.67 -17.16
CA CYS A 207 -2.80 29.41 -17.46
C CYS A 207 -2.66 29.10 -18.96
N LYS A 208 -2.00 28.00 -19.31
CA LYS A 208 -1.69 27.57 -20.69
C LYS A 208 -2.12 26.13 -20.94
N ASP A 209 -2.31 25.78 -22.20
CA ASP A 209 -2.50 24.38 -22.60
C ASP A 209 -1.26 23.56 -22.25
N VAL A 210 -1.47 22.34 -21.77
CA VAL A 210 -0.39 21.41 -21.41
C VAL A 210 -0.74 19.99 -21.83
N GLU A 211 0.26 19.24 -22.27
CA GLU A 211 0.12 17.81 -22.54
C GLU A 211 0.64 17.02 -21.34
N ILE A 212 -0.23 16.17 -20.74
CA ILE A 212 0.09 15.36 -19.59
C ILE A 212 -0.46 13.94 -19.81
N GLY A 213 0.43 12.94 -19.75
CA GLY A 213 0.04 11.53 -19.89
C GLY A 213 -0.67 11.20 -21.21
N GLY A 214 -0.32 11.92 -22.29
CA GLY A 214 -0.93 11.76 -23.62
C GLY A 214 -2.26 12.51 -23.78
N ASN A 215 -2.71 13.26 -22.77
CA ASN A 215 -3.92 14.08 -22.84
C ASN A 215 -3.57 15.55 -22.95
N LEU A 216 -4.17 16.25 -23.92
CA LEU A 216 -4.12 17.71 -24.01
C LEU A 216 -5.12 18.30 -23.02
N ILE A 217 -4.62 18.92 -21.95
CA ILE A 217 -5.44 19.64 -20.96
C ILE A 217 -5.41 21.13 -21.32
N LYS A 218 -6.59 21.66 -21.66
CA LYS A 218 -6.71 23.06 -22.04
C LYS A 218 -6.64 23.99 -20.84
N GLY A 219 -5.79 25.01 -20.94
CA GLY A 219 -5.77 26.17 -20.06
C GLY A 219 -6.82 27.19 -20.49
N CYS A 220 -7.08 28.18 -19.64
CA CYS A 220 -8.07 29.24 -19.90
C CYS A 220 -7.44 30.59 -20.24
N LYS A 221 -6.12 30.69 -20.39
CA LYS A 221 -5.34 31.92 -20.66
C LYS A 221 -5.42 32.98 -19.57
N HIS A 222 -5.92 32.63 -18.38
CA HIS A 222 -5.98 33.51 -17.23
C HIS A 222 -4.56 33.83 -16.72
N GLU A 223 -4.31 35.10 -16.43
CA GLU A 223 -3.14 35.57 -15.70
C GLU A 223 -3.55 35.87 -14.26
N GLY A 224 -2.90 35.26 -13.30
CA GLY A 224 -3.27 35.36 -11.90
C GLY A 224 -2.08 35.46 -10.96
N LYS A 225 -2.38 35.76 -9.70
CA LYS A 225 -1.42 35.78 -8.61
C LYS A 225 -1.95 35.00 -7.43
N THR A 226 -1.08 34.29 -6.74
CA THR A 226 -1.43 33.56 -5.50
C THR A 226 -0.37 33.78 -4.44
N ASN A 227 -0.78 33.97 -3.18
CA ASN A 227 0.13 33.96 -2.05
C ASN A 227 0.28 32.53 -1.53
N LEU A 228 1.48 32.15 -1.13
CA LEU A 228 1.79 30.79 -0.63
C LEU A 228 0.92 30.43 0.59
N ALA A 229 0.67 31.38 1.48
CA ALA A 229 -0.14 31.16 2.67
C ALA A 229 -1.62 30.84 2.38
N ASN A 230 -2.09 31.09 1.15
CA ASN A 230 -3.48 30.77 0.77
C ASN A 230 -3.69 29.28 0.43
N GLY A 231 -2.63 28.49 0.34
CA GLY A 231 -2.69 27.07 -0.02
C GLY A 231 -3.30 26.76 -1.40
N LYS A 232 -3.30 27.76 -2.31
CA LYS A 232 -3.87 27.64 -3.66
C LYS A 232 -2.82 27.21 -4.68
N GLY A 233 -2.12 26.12 -4.39
CA GLY A 233 -1.09 25.54 -5.22
C GLY A 233 -0.20 24.62 -4.43
N LYS A 234 0.65 23.86 -5.10
CA LYS A 234 1.56 22.90 -4.48
C LYS A 234 2.93 22.89 -5.14
N LEU A 235 3.93 22.43 -4.43
CA LEU A 235 5.24 22.09 -4.97
C LEU A 235 5.15 20.90 -5.94
N GLY A 236 6.07 20.86 -6.90
CA GLY A 236 6.23 19.67 -7.73
C GLY A 236 6.93 18.54 -6.97
N TRP A 237 6.64 17.31 -7.33
CA TRP A 237 7.19 16.08 -6.70
C TRP A 237 8.71 16.07 -6.55
N LYS A 238 9.43 16.72 -7.48
CA LYS A 238 10.89 16.77 -7.42
C LYS A 238 11.44 17.60 -6.24
N VAL A 239 10.57 18.31 -5.54
CA VAL A 239 10.98 19.18 -4.42
C VAL A 239 10.04 19.10 -3.21
N GLU A 240 8.84 18.51 -3.37
CA GLU A 240 7.79 18.48 -2.35
C GLU A 240 8.13 17.60 -1.16
N PHE A 241 8.79 16.46 -1.41
CA PHE A 241 9.12 15.51 -0.34
C PHE A 241 10.01 16.15 0.71
N ALA A 242 11.02 16.94 0.30
CA ALA A 242 11.89 17.65 1.22
C ALA A 242 11.13 18.62 2.14
N ALA A 243 10.16 19.38 1.56
CA ALA A 243 9.30 20.27 2.34
C ALA A 243 8.46 19.50 3.36
N ARG A 244 7.86 18.41 2.94
CA ARG A 244 7.03 17.53 3.76
C ARG A 244 7.83 16.88 4.88
N TRP A 245 9.00 16.31 4.57
CA TRP A 245 9.87 15.70 5.56
C TRP A 245 10.31 16.68 6.64
N SER A 246 10.68 17.91 6.23
CA SER A 246 11.06 18.96 7.16
C SER A 246 9.90 19.42 8.04
N ALA A 247 8.74 19.74 7.43
CA ALA A 247 7.60 20.29 8.15
C ALA A 247 6.90 19.30 9.08
N LEU A 248 6.87 18.01 8.72
CA LEU A 248 6.24 16.94 9.50
C LEU A 248 7.23 16.13 10.33
N ASP A 249 8.51 16.52 10.32
CA ASP A 249 9.60 15.86 11.06
C ASP A 249 9.65 14.34 10.77
N ILE A 250 9.66 13.98 9.49
CA ILE A 250 9.69 12.58 9.06
C ILE A 250 11.11 12.02 9.23
N ARG A 251 11.22 10.85 9.84
CA ARG A 251 12.48 10.17 10.13
C ARG A 251 12.70 8.89 9.33
N PHE A 252 11.62 8.32 8.80
CA PHE A 252 11.66 7.16 7.92
C PHE A 252 10.58 7.23 6.84
N GLU A 253 10.96 6.95 5.61
CA GLU A 253 10.05 6.70 4.48
C GLU A 253 10.66 5.68 3.53
N ALA A 254 9.92 4.61 3.20
CA ALA A 254 10.30 3.67 2.16
C ALA A 254 9.79 4.16 0.81
N TYR A 255 10.55 3.91 -0.29
CA TYR A 255 10.14 4.36 -1.60
C TYR A 255 10.34 3.31 -2.69
N GLY A 256 9.47 3.34 -3.70
CA GLY A 256 9.58 2.50 -4.88
C GLY A 256 10.70 2.97 -5.80
N LYS A 257 11.37 2.03 -6.47
CA LYS A 257 12.47 2.29 -7.42
C LYS A 257 12.13 3.34 -8.49
N ASP A 258 10.87 3.46 -8.86
CA ASP A 258 10.40 4.37 -9.92
C ASP A 258 10.50 5.86 -9.55
N ILE A 259 10.66 6.22 -8.29
CA ILE A 259 10.85 7.60 -7.84
C ILE A 259 12.26 7.90 -7.31
N GLU A 260 13.22 6.98 -7.49
CA GLU A 260 14.58 7.08 -6.94
C GLU A 260 15.26 8.42 -7.22
N ASP A 261 15.18 8.93 -8.46
CA ASP A 261 15.77 10.22 -8.81
C ASP A 261 15.11 11.40 -8.10
N SER A 262 13.78 11.32 -7.88
CA SER A 262 13.07 12.34 -7.12
C SER A 262 13.51 12.33 -5.65
N VAL A 263 13.70 11.15 -5.06
CA VAL A 263 14.19 11.03 -3.68
C VAL A 263 15.59 11.61 -3.55
N LYS A 264 16.55 11.28 -4.45
CA LYS A 264 17.91 11.85 -4.44
C LYS A 264 17.92 13.38 -4.50
N ILE A 265 17.01 13.97 -5.30
CA ILE A 265 16.87 15.42 -5.39
C ILE A 265 16.35 15.97 -4.08
N ASN A 266 15.31 15.37 -3.51
CA ASN A 266 14.71 15.81 -2.25
C ASN A 266 15.66 15.64 -1.05
N ASP A 267 16.49 14.59 -1.02
CA ASP A 267 17.57 14.42 -0.03
C ASP A 267 18.55 15.59 -0.08
N TRP A 268 18.97 15.97 -1.29
CA TRP A 268 19.86 17.10 -1.48
C TRP A 268 19.22 18.42 -1.05
N ILE A 269 17.93 18.65 -1.39
CA ILE A 269 17.18 19.85 -0.98
C ILE A 269 17.04 19.90 0.55
N SER A 270 16.68 18.78 1.15
CA SER A 270 16.51 18.69 2.60
C SER A 270 17.75 19.17 3.35
N GLY A 271 18.93 18.67 2.98
CA GLY A 271 20.18 19.05 3.65
C GLY A 271 20.76 20.40 3.23
N ASN A 272 20.67 20.79 1.95
CA ASN A 272 21.37 21.98 1.43
C ASN A 272 20.50 23.22 1.36
N VAL A 273 19.17 23.08 1.40
CA VAL A 273 18.24 24.22 1.29
C VAL A 273 17.44 24.41 2.56
N LEU A 274 16.97 23.30 3.17
CA LEU A 274 16.09 23.35 4.34
C LEU A 274 16.83 23.15 5.67
N ASP A 275 18.13 22.91 5.64
CA ASP A 275 18.94 22.58 6.83
C ASP A 275 18.29 21.48 7.70
N HIS A 276 17.72 20.48 7.05
CA HIS A 276 17.04 19.36 7.68
C HIS A 276 17.62 18.04 7.18
N ALA A 277 17.97 17.14 8.09
CA ALA A 277 18.45 15.82 7.68
C ALA A 277 17.28 15.00 7.09
N HIS A 278 17.43 14.56 5.85
CA HIS A 278 16.41 13.73 5.17
C HIS A 278 16.09 12.46 5.98
N PRO A 279 14.91 11.81 5.81
CA PRO A 279 14.58 10.56 6.46
C PRO A 279 15.58 9.44 6.17
N PHE A 280 15.59 8.41 6.99
CA PHE A 280 16.20 7.14 6.61
C PHE A 280 15.35 6.49 5.53
N HIS A 281 15.95 6.04 4.44
CA HIS A 281 15.23 5.49 3.30
C HIS A 281 15.55 4.02 3.07
N VAL A 282 14.54 3.29 2.59
CA VAL A 282 14.73 1.98 1.97
C VAL A 282 14.05 1.96 0.63
N ARG A 283 14.85 1.68 -0.42
CA ARG A 283 14.34 1.45 -1.76
C ARG A 283 13.84 0.02 -1.91
N TYR A 284 12.65 -0.16 -2.40
CA TYR A 284 12.10 -1.48 -2.70
C TYR A 284 11.74 -1.63 -4.19
N GLU A 285 11.71 -2.88 -4.65
CA GLU A 285 11.27 -3.22 -6.00
C GLU A 285 9.75 -3.35 -6.06
N MET A 286 9.18 -3.07 -7.24
CA MET A 286 7.74 -3.13 -7.45
C MET A 286 7.23 -4.58 -7.45
N PHE A 287 5.95 -4.78 -7.11
CA PHE A 287 5.27 -6.03 -7.40
C PHE A 287 5.02 -6.16 -8.90
N LEU A 288 5.25 -7.36 -9.41
CA LEU A 288 5.05 -7.73 -10.82
C LEU A 288 3.87 -8.68 -10.91
N ASP A 289 3.22 -8.73 -12.06
CA ASP A 289 2.31 -9.82 -12.39
C ASP A 289 3.09 -11.08 -12.81
N LYS A 290 2.40 -12.20 -13.03
CA LYS A 290 3.05 -13.45 -13.45
C LYS A 290 3.72 -13.38 -14.83
N SER A 291 3.38 -12.36 -15.64
CA SER A 291 4.06 -12.10 -16.92
C SER A 291 5.34 -11.26 -16.75
N GLY A 292 5.69 -10.86 -15.52
CA GLY A 292 6.84 -10.01 -15.22
C GLY A 292 6.59 -8.52 -15.46
N LYS A 293 5.35 -8.10 -15.73
CA LYS A 293 4.98 -6.69 -15.88
C LYS A 293 4.61 -6.10 -14.53
N LYS A 294 4.90 -4.81 -14.33
CA LYS A 294 4.47 -4.07 -13.15
C LYS A 294 2.96 -4.16 -12.98
N ILE A 295 2.51 -4.58 -11.79
CA ILE A 295 1.09 -4.45 -11.43
C ILE A 295 0.76 -2.97 -11.47
N SER A 296 -0.12 -2.56 -12.38
CA SER A 296 -0.45 -1.16 -12.58
C SER A 296 -1.94 -0.97 -12.86
N LYS A 297 -2.43 0.19 -12.44
CA LYS A 297 -3.81 0.65 -12.57
C LYS A 297 -4.35 0.67 -14.02
N SER A 298 -3.48 0.61 -15.02
CA SER A 298 -3.83 0.79 -16.43
C SER A 298 -4.04 -0.51 -17.23
N ILE A 299 -3.89 -1.68 -16.61
CA ILE A 299 -3.92 -2.99 -17.31
C ILE A 299 -5.07 -3.90 -16.81
N GLY A 300 -5.92 -3.42 -15.88
CA GLY A 300 -7.10 -4.19 -15.42
C GLY A 300 -6.82 -5.36 -14.47
N ASN A 301 -5.55 -5.68 -14.16
CA ASN A 301 -5.17 -6.76 -13.24
C ASN A 301 -4.74 -6.26 -11.86
N VAL A 302 -5.45 -5.26 -11.34
CA VAL A 302 -5.11 -4.64 -10.06
C VAL A 302 -5.50 -5.54 -8.91
N LEU A 303 -4.52 -6.13 -8.23
CA LEU A 303 -4.74 -6.77 -6.95
C LEU A 303 -4.83 -5.70 -5.86
N THR A 304 -6.04 -5.48 -5.34
CA THR A 304 -6.30 -4.55 -4.24
C THR A 304 -6.23 -5.25 -2.89
N PRO A 305 -6.04 -4.52 -1.76
CA PRO A 305 -6.14 -5.10 -0.42
C PRO A 305 -7.49 -5.78 -0.18
N GLN A 306 -8.58 -5.17 -0.63
CA GLN A 306 -9.94 -5.72 -0.51
C GLN A 306 -10.06 -7.05 -1.25
N LYS A 307 -9.52 -7.12 -2.47
CA LYS A 307 -9.55 -8.37 -3.26
C LYS A 307 -8.72 -9.47 -2.60
N TRP A 308 -7.59 -9.14 -1.97
CA TRP A 308 -6.84 -10.12 -1.17
C TRP A 308 -7.69 -10.67 -0.03
N LEU A 309 -8.36 -9.77 0.72
CA LEU A 309 -9.14 -10.12 1.91
C LEU A 309 -10.45 -10.88 1.61
N GLU A 310 -10.85 -10.97 0.34
CA GLU A 310 -11.93 -11.87 -0.08
C GLU A 310 -11.51 -13.36 0.03
N TYR A 311 -10.21 -13.64 -0.07
CA TYR A 311 -9.67 -15.00 -0.17
C TYR A 311 -8.62 -15.32 0.91
N GLY A 312 -8.05 -14.33 1.57
CA GLY A 312 -6.98 -14.47 2.55
C GLY A 312 -7.22 -13.66 3.82
N THR A 313 -6.55 -14.06 4.89
CA THR A 313 -6.62 -13.35 6.18
C THR A 313 -5.73 -12.10 6.18
N PRO A 314 -6.00 -11.11 7.07
CA PRO A 314 -5.09 -10.01 7.34
C PRO A 314 -3.65 -10.45 7.60
N ALA A 315 -3.45 -11.50 8.41
CA ALA A 315 -2.14 -12.05 8.72
C ALA A 315 -1.38 -12.52 7.47
N SER A 316 -2.08 -13.13 6.49
CA SER A 316 -1.46 -13.57 5.23
C SER A 316 -0.98 -12.40 4.37
N LEU A 317 -1.72 -11.29 4.38
CA LEU A 317 -1.33 -10.06 3.67
C LEU A 317 -0.18 -9.34 4.39
N LEU A 318 -0.21 -9.25 5.72
CA LEU A 318 0.89 -8.70 6.50
C LEU A 318 2.16 -9.54 6.33
N LEU A 319 2.05 -10.88 6.33
CA LEU A 319 3.19 -11.77 6.10
C LEU A 319 3.82 -11.54 4.73
N LEU A 320 3.01 -11.38 3.66
CA LEU A 320 3.50 -10.99 2.35
C LEU A 320 4.39 -9.75 2.42
N MET A 321 4.00 -8.74 3.20
CA MET A 321 4.74 -7.46 3.29
C MET A 321 5.98 -7.57 4.20
N PHE A 322 5.86 -8.23 5.35
CA PHE A 322 6.92 -8.33 6.35
C PHE A 322 7.99 -9.38 6.06
N LYS A 323 7.71 -10.37 5.21
CA LYS A 323 8.64 -11.45 4.89
C LYS A 323 9.98 -10.96 4.34
N ARG A 324 9.97 -9.92 3.50
CA ARG A 324 11.16 -9.26 2.97
C ARG A 324 10.83 -7.88 2.40
N ILE A 325 11.79 -6.95 2.49
CA ILE A 325 11.64 -5.60 1.94
C ILE A 325 12.20 -5.47 0.53
N THR A 326 13.25 -6.22 0.19
CA THR A 326 13.96 -6.11 -1.09
C THR A 326 13.60 -7.27 -2.04
N GLY A 327 13.88 -7.07 -3.32
CA GLY A 327 13.67 -8.04 -4.39
C GLY A 327 12.29 -7.98 -5.01
N ALA A 328 12.24 -7.97 -6.34
CA ALA A 328 10.99 -8.04 -7.09
C ALA A 328 10.23 -9.33 -6.77
N ARG A 329 8.91 -9.25 -6.73
CA ARG A 329 8.01 -10.40 -6.51
C ARG A 329 6.92 -10.38 -7.55
N ALA A 330 6.80 -11.48 -8.29
CA ALA A 330 5.59 -11.77 -9.04
C ALA A 330 4.49 -12.16 -8.05
N LEU A 331 3.30 -11.65 -8.23
CA LEU A 331 2.17 -11.83 -7.34
C LEU A 331 0.85 -11.86 -8.12
N SER A 332 0.02 -12.81 -7.74
CA SER A 332 -1.35 -12.93 -8.23
C SER A 332 -2.27 -13.40 -7.11
N VAL A 333 -3.58 -13.38 -7.35
CA VAL A 333 -4.58 -13.94 -6.43
C VAL A 333 -4.31 -15.42 -6.15
N GLU A 334 -3.85 -16.17 -7.16
CA GLU A 334 -3.55 -17.61 -7.05
C GLU A 334 -2.43 -17.94 -6.05
N ASP A 335 -1.67 -16.95 -5.59
CA ASP A 335 -0.63 -17.14 -4.58
C ASP A 335 -1.18 -17.05 -3.14
N ILE A 336 -2.43 -16.56 -2.96
CA ILE A 336 -3.04 -16.37 -1.64
C ILE A 336 -3.09 -17.67 -0.82
N PRO A 337 -3.49 -18.83 -1.38
CA PRO A 337 -3.45 -20.09 -0.65
C PRO A 337 -2.09 -20.39 -0.05
N THR A 338 -1.00 -20.14 -0.78
CA THR A 338 0.36 -20.33 -0.30
C THR A 338 0.68 -19.44 0.89
N TYR A 339 0.25 -18.17 0.85
CA TYR A 339 0.47 -17.24 1.98
C TYR A 339 -0.38 -17.60 3.21
N MET A 340 -1.56 -18.20 3.02
CA MET A 340 -2.36 -18.74 4.11
C MET A 340 -1.63 -19.89 4.83
N ASP A 341 -1.10 -20.86 4.07
CA ASP A 341 -0.34 -21.98 4.61
C ASP A 341 1.01 -21.52 5.22
N GLU A 342 1.62 -20.45 4.68
CA GLU A 342 2.85 -19.87 5.26
C GLU A 342 2.59 -19.20 6.63
N VAL A 343 1.41 -18.62 6.87
CA VAL A 343 1.05 -18.11 8.21
C VAL A 343 1.00 -19.27 9.21
N ASP A 344 0.36 -20.37 8.84
CA ASP A 344 0.31 -21.57 9.69
C ASP A 344 1.72 -22.11 9.99
N ALA A 345 2.59 -22.11 8.97
CA ALA A 345 3.97 -22.58 9.13
C ALA A 345 4.82 -21.68 10.07
N VAL A 346 4.64 -20.36 10.06
CA VAL A 346 5.36 -19.50 11.01
C VAL A 346 4.78 -19.61 12.42
N GLU A 347 3.47 -19.85 12.55
CA GLU A 347 2.81 -20.13 13.83
C GLU A 347 3.30 -21.44 14.45
N ASP A 348 3.42 -22.53 13.67
CA ASP A 348 3.96 -23.81 14.14
C ASP A 348 5.38 -23.67 14.70
N VAL A 349 6.23 -22.85 14.06
CA VAL A 349 7.57 -22.56 14.57
C VAL A 349 7.49 -21.70 15.85
N TYR A 350 6.58 -20.75 15.92
CA TYR A 350 6.40 -19.90 17.10
C TYR A 350 6.02 -20.73 18.34
N PHE A 351 5.06 -21.64 18.22
CA PHE A 351 4.61 -22.55 19.30
C PHE A 351 5.50 -23.80 19.46
N ASN A 352 6.64 -23.87 18.75
CA ASN A 352 7.61 -24.99 18.82
C ASN A 352 7.06 -26.37 18.40
N LYS A 353 6.02 -26.43 17.59
CA LYS A 353 5.53 -27.68 16.99
C LYS A 353 6.51 -28.22 15.95
N VAL A 354 7.13 -27.32 15.21
CA VAL A 354 8.14 -27.60 14.19
C VAL A 354 9.46 -26.99 14.61
N MET A 355 10.49 -27.82 14.75
CA MET A 355 11.85 -27.36 15.01
C MET A 355 12.57 -27.05 13.69
N SER A 356 13.12 -25.85 13.58
CA SER A 356 14.03 -25.51 12.49
C SER A 356 15.46 -25.86 12.89
N GLU A 357 16.19 -26.57 12.05
CA GLU A 357 17.62 -26.87 12.25
C GLU A 357 18.47 -25.60 12.26
N ASN A 358 18.04 -24.57 11.54
CA ASN A 358 18.70 -23.26 11.49
C ASN A 358 18.07 -22.31 12.53
N LYS A 359 18.83 -22.03 13.60
CA LYS A 359 18.41 -21.15 14.70
C LYS A 359 18.03 -19.73 14.24
N ASP A 360 18.80 -19.14 13.32
CA ASP A 360 18.51 -17.77 12.83
C ASP A 360 17.21 -17.74 12.01
N LYS A 361 16.95 -18.80 11.24
CA LYS A 361 15.68 -18.96 10.52
C LYS A 361 14.51 -19.10 11.51
N ALA A 362 14.67 -19.88 12.56
CA ALA A 362 13.64 -20.04 13.60
C ALA A 362 13.32 -18.72 14.29
N ILE A 363 14.34 -17.97 14.73
CA ILE A 363 14.17 -16.65 15.35
C ILE A 363 13.42 -15.72 14.42
N ARG A 364 13.83 -15.63 13.15
CA ARG A 364 13.15 -14.78 12.16
C ARG A 364 11.70 -15.19 11.91
N MET A 365 11.39 -16.49 11.84
CA MET A 365 10.01 -16.96 11.66
C MET A 365 9.14 -16.62 12.86
N LYS A 366 9.65 -16.79 14.09
CA LYS A 366 8.95 -16.34 15.30
C LYS A 366 8.72 -14.85 15.31
N GLY A 367 9.73 -14.06 14.94
CA GLY A 367 9.61 -12.61 14.83
C GLY A 367 8.58 -12.19 13.77
N LEU A 368 8.52 -12.87 12.62
CA LEU A 368 7.49 -12.60 11.60
C LEU A 368 6.09 -12.89 12.15
N TYR A 369 5.91 -13.99 12.91
CA TYR A 369 4.63 -14.30 13.54
C TYR A 369 4.21 -13.22 14.55
N GLU A 370 5.14 -12.70 15.35
CA GLU A 370 4.86 -11.58 16.26
C GLU A 370 4.45 -10.32 15.48
N TYR A 371 5.16 -9.95 14.39
CA TYR A 371 4.82 -8.77 13.59
C TYR A 371 3.47 -8.89 12.88
N VAL A 372 3.10 -10.04 12.34
CA VAL A 372 1.78 -10.21 11.70
C VAL A 372 0.63 -10.21 12.71
N ASN A 373 0.93 -10.38 13.99
CA ASN A 373 0.01 -10.25 15.12
C ASN A 373 0.25 -8.93 15.91
N HIS A 374 0.76 -7.89 15.27
CA HIS A 374 0.94 -6.55 15.86
C HIS A 374 1.75 -6.53 17.17
N LEU A 375 2.73 -7.45 17.30
CA LEU A 375 3.55 -7.69 18.48
C LEU A 375 2.76 -8.13 19.73
N ASP A 376 1.50 -8.51 19.57
CA ASP A 376 0.63 -9.10 20.60
C ASP A 376 0.08 -10.45 20.11
N PRO A 377 0.95 -11.48 19.96
CA PRO A 377 0.53 -12.77 19.43
C PRO A 377 -0.41 -13.49 20.38
N PRO A 378 -1.36 -14.31 19.86
CA PRO A 378 -2.25 -15.13 20.66
C PRO A 378 -1.49 -16.04 21.63
N LYS A 379 -2.07 -16.30 22.79
CA LYS A 379 -1.49 -17.22 23.81
C LYS A 379 -1.55 -18.67 23.40
N ASN A 380 -2.56 -19.03 22.64
CA ASN A 380 -2.79 -20.39 22.13
C ASN A 380 -2.69 -20.40 20.62
N GLU A 381 -2.24 -21.52 20.11
CA GLU A 381 -2.23 -21.78 18.68
C GLU A 381 -3.63 -21.84 18.08
N SER A 382 -3.73 -21.46 16.80
CA SER A 382 -4.95 -21.63 16.03
C SER A 382 -5.06 -23.04 15.42
N ILE A 383 -6.26 -23.40 14.97
CA ILE A 383 -6.48 -24.63 14.22
C ILE A 383 -5.99 -24.41 12.79
N HIS A 384 -4.99 -25.19 12.37
CA HIS A 384 -4.47 -25.15 11.03
C HIS A 384 -5.26 -26.10 10.11
N LEU A 385 -5.83 -25.53 9.07
CA LEU A 385 -6.49 -26.27 8.00
C LEU A 385 -5.78 -25.92 6.70
N PRO A 386 -5.19 -26.89 5.99
CA PRO A 386 -4.58 -26.63 4.69
C PRO A 386 -5.58 -25.91 3.79
N TYR A 387 -5.20 -24.72 3.31
CA TYR A 387 -6.14 -23.89 2.55
C TYR A 387 -6.63 -24.59 1.28
N ARG A 388 -5.74 -25.36 0.66
CA ARG A 388 -6.08 -26.18 -0.52
C ARG A 388 -7.15 -27.22 -0.23
N LEU A 389 -7.14 -27.83 0.94
CA LEU A 389 -8.20 -28.78 1.36
C LEU A 389 -9.56 -28.06 1.40
N LEU A 390 -9.62 -26.85 1.93
CA LEU A 390 -10.87 -26.07 1.97
C LEU A 390 -11.38 -25.72 0.57
N VAL A 391 -10.47 -25.38 -0.34
CA VAL A 391 -10.80 -25.12 -1.75
C VAL A 391 -11.34 -26.39 -2.43
N GLU A 392 -10.65 -27.53 -2.30
CA GLU A 392 -11.07 -28.80 -2.88
C GLU A 392 -12.44 -29.27 -2.34
N LEU A 393 -12.67 -29.11 -1.03
CA LEU A 393 -14.00 -29.38 -0.45
C LEU A 393 -15.07 -28.43 -0.97
N ALA A 394 -14.72 -27.15 -1.18
CA ALA A 394 -15.65 -26.16 -1.72
C ALA A 394 -16.03 -26.43 -3.19
N GLU A 395 -15.11 -26.96 -3.99
CA GLU A 395 -15.37 -27.32 -5.39
C GLU A 395 -16.42 -28.44 -5.55
N ILE A 396 -16.50 -29.34 -4.57
CA ILE A 396 -17.43 -30.48 -4.58
C ILE A 396 -18.68 -30.26 -3.71
N ALA A 397 -18.69 -29.23 -2.87
CA ALA A 397 -19.80 -28.93 -1.98
C ALA A 397 -21.04 -28.44 -2.78
N PRO A 398 -22.28 -28.81 -2.35
CA PRO A 398 -23.48 -28.24 -2.90
C PRO A 398 -23.53 -26.72 -2.76
N GLU A 399 -23.87 -25.99 -3.83
CA GLU A 399 -23.90 -24.53 -3.83
C GLU A 399 -24.79 -23.95 -2.72
N ASP A 400 -25.95 -24.55 -2.47
CA ASP A 400 -26.94 -24.06 -1.51
C ASP A 400 -26.54 -24.31 -0.03
N ASN A 401 -25.56 -25.17 0.23
CA ASN A 401 -25.21 -25.59 1.61
C ASN A 401 -23.72 -25.85 1.81
N SER A 402 -22.85 -25.12 1.11
CA SER A 402 -21.40 -25.36 1.10
C SER A 402 -20.79 -25.29 2.49
N ILE A 403 -21.16 -24.30 3.31
CA ILE A 403 -20.61 -24.13 4.66
C ILE A 403 -20.92 -25.34 5.55
N GLU A 404 -22.18 -25.76 5.59
CA GLU A 404 -22.58 -26.89 6.43
C GLU A 404 -21.94 -28.18 5.95
N TYR A 405 -21.90 -28.42 4.63
CA TYR A 405 -21.27 -29.57 4.04
C TYR A 405 -19.78 -29.66 4.43
N ILE A 406 -19.00 -28.58 4.23
CA ILE A 406 -17.57 -28.56 4.55
C ILE A 406 -17.37 -28.72 6.05
N SER A 407 -18.14 -28.00 6.86
CA SER A 407 -18.06 -28.10 8.34
C SER A 407 -18.29 -29.51 8.81
N LYS A 408 -19.32 -30.19 8.29
CA LYS A 408 -19.61 -31.59 8.60
C LYS A 408 -18.45 -32.50 8.20
N LYS A 409 -17.88 -32.34 6.99
CA LYS A 409 -16.76 -33.15 6.52
C LYS A 409 -15.50 -32.93 7.36
N LEU A 410 -15.17 -31.72 7.74
CA LEU A 410 -14.02 -31.44 8.60
C LEU A 410 -14.15 -32.12 9.98
N VAL A 411 -15.34 -32.18 10.55
CA VAL A 411 -15.59 -32.90 11.82
C VAL A 411 -15.61 -34.38 11.61
N GLU A 412 -16.28 -34.91 10.58
CA GLU A 412 -16.34 -36.34 10.25
C GLU A 412 -14.93 -36.94 10.03
N TYR A 413 -14.07 -36.22 9.32
CA TYR A 413 -12.68 -36.66 9.07
C TYR A 413 -11.70 -36.24 10.16
N GLN A 414 -12.19 -35.74 11.29
CA GLN A 414 -11.40 -35.38 12.49
C GLN A 414 -10.31 -34.31 12.25
N TYR A 415 -10.46 -33.50 11.21
CA TYR A 415 -9.58 -32.31 11.01
C TYR A 415 -9.79 -31.29 12.13
N VAL A 416 -11.02 -31.18 12.62
CA VAL A 416 -11.40 -30.31 13.74
C VAL A 416 -12.36 -31.04 14.67
N LYS A 417 -12.35 -30.67 15.95
CA LYS A 417 -13.32 -31.20 16.93
C LYS A 417 -14.64 -30.49 16.85
N GLU A 418 -14.59 -29.17 16.63
CA GLU A 418 -15.73 -28.26 16.50
C GLU A 418 -15.41 -27.13 15.52
N ILE A 419 -16.43 -26.46 15.04
CA ILE A 419 -16.31 -25.32 14.12
C ILE A 419 -16.36 -24.05 14.94
N ASP A 420 -15.21 -23.45 15.21
CA ASP A 420 -15.10 -22.11 15.82
C ASP A 420 -15.20 -21.01 14.76
N GLU A 421 -15.17 -19.75 15.18
CA GLU A 421 -15.25 -18.60 14.28
C GLU A 421 -14.08 -18.52 13.29
N ASN A 422 -12.87 -18.92 13.70
CA ASN A 422 -11.69 -18.92 12.84
C ASN A 422 -11.80 -19.98 11.74
N VAL A 423 -12.20 -21.20 12.12
CA VAL A 423 -12.46 -22.29 11.16
C VAL A 423 -13.56 -21.88 10.19
N LEU A 424 -14.66 -21.30 10.69
CA LEU A 424 -15.75 -20.84 9.84
C LEU A 424 -15.31 -19.75 8.87
N HIS A 425 -14.47 -18.81 9.33
CA HIS A 425 -13.92 -17.76 8.47
C HIS A 425 -13.06 -18.36 7.37
N ARG A 426 -12.14 -19.29 7.69
CA ARG A 426 -11.30 -19.97 6.70
C ARG A 426 -12.12 -20.77 5.67
N ILE A 427 -13.19 -21.43 6.09
CA ILE A 427 -14.14 -22.12 5.18
C ILE A 427 -14.73 -21.10 4.18
N LYS A 428 -15.20 -19.95 4.65
CA LYS A 428 -15.77 -18.90 3.78
C LYS A 428 -14.76 -18.39 2.76
N LEU A 429 -13.50 -18.16 3.18
CA LEU A 429 -12.42 -17.75 2.27
C LEU A 429 -12.16 -18.80 1.19
N GLY A 430 -12.11 -20.08 1.56
CA GLY A 430 -11.93 -21.19 0.62
C GLY A 430 -13.08 -21.31 -0.38
N ILE A 431 -14.34 -21.12 0.07
CA ILE A 431 -15.53 -21.10 -0.79
C ILE A 431 -15.45 -19.94 -1.77
N ASN A 432 -15.11 -18.74 -1.33
CA ASN A 432 -14.97 -17.58 -2.20
C ASN A 432 -13.93 -17.84 -3.29
N TRP A 433 -12.78 -18.38 -2.89
CA TRP A 433 -11.70 -18.69 -3.83
C TRP A 433 -12.14 -19.75 -4.86
N ALA A 434 -12.73 -20.85 -4.41
CA ALA A 434 -13.21 -21.91 -5.28
C ALA A 434 -14.26 -21.40 -6.28
N ARG A 435 -15.21 -20.57 -5.81
CA ARG A 435 -16.25 -19.99 -6.68
C ARG A 435 -15.64 -19.13 -7.80
N ASP A 436 -14.67 -18.28 -7.49
CA ASP A 436 -14.15 -17.30 -8.42
C ASP A 436 -13.01 -17.82 -9.31
N PHE A 437 -12.32 -18.91 -8.89
CA PHE A 437 -11.17 -19.50 -9.60
C PHE A 437 -11.34 -20.99 -9.95
N LYS A 438 -12.55 -21.53 -9.81
CA LYS A 438 -12.84 -22.89 -10.23
C LYS A 438 -12.44 -23.07 -11.70
N SER A 439 -11.57 -24.03 -11.97
CA SER A 439 -11.25 -24.34 -13.34
C SER A 439 -12.45 -25.01 -14.01
N ASP A 440 -12.89 -24.48 -15.15
CA ASP A 440 -13.95 -25.07 -15.99
C ASP A 440 -13.61 -26.48 -16.52
N THR A 441 -12.48 -27.05 -16.09
CA THR A 441 -11.97 -28.35 -16.53
C THR A 441 -12.76 -29.55 -15.99
N MET A 442 -13.55 -29.37 -14.92
CA MET A 442 -14.53 -30.36 -14.53
C MET A 442 -15.89 -30.01 -15.13
N GLY A 443 -16.08 -30.29 -16.40
CA GLY A 443 -17.43 -30.29 -16.99
C GLY A 443 -18.36 -31.13 -16.12
N LYS A 444 -19.56 -30.63 -15.83
CA LYS A 444 -20.59 -31.43 -15.15
C LYS A 444 -20.80 -32.69 -16.00
N VAL A 445 -20.23 -33.80 -15.52
CA VAL A 445 -20.47 -35.09 -16.13
C VAL A 445 -21.89 -35.49 -15.69
N GLU A 446 -22.85 -35.39 -16.59
CA GLU A 446 -24.16 -35.98 -16.34
C GLU A 446 -24.01 -37.50 -16.24
N VAL A 447 -24.10 -37.99 -15.02
CA VAL A 447 -24.05 -39.43 -14.76
C VAL A 447 -25.38 -40.02 -15.23
N SER A 448 -25.34 -40.86 -16.26
CA SER A 448 -26.51 -41.55 -16.71
C SER A 448 -27.09 -42.44 -15.62
N ASP A 449 -28.40 -42.65 -15.60
CA ASP A 449 -29.05 -43.42 -14.56
C ASP A 449 -28.51 -44.86 -14.42
N GLU A 450 -27.96 -45.40 -15.50
CA GLU A 450 -27.31 -46.70 -15.56
C GLU A 450 -26.03 -46.75 -14.71
N HIS A 451 -25.32 -45.61 -14.58
CA HIS A 451 -24.05 -45.51 -13.79
C HIS A 451 -24.26 -45.03 -12.37
N LYS A 452 -25.42 -44.45 -12.01
CA LYS A 452 -25.70 -43.95 -10.65
C LYS A 452 -25.59 -45.03 -9.57
N LYS A 453 -26.15 -46.23 -9.85
CA LYS A 453 -26.16 -47.34 -8.88
C LYS A 453 -24.74 -47.89 -8.63
N PRO A 454 -23.91 -48.22 -9.66
CA PRO A 454 -22.54 -48.66 -9.45
C PRO A 454 -21.68 -47.59 -8.76
N LEU A 455 -21.84 -46.32 -9.07
CA LEU A 455 -21.13 -45.24 -8.40
C LEU A 455 -21.51 -45.11 -6.92
N SER A 456 -22.80 -45.25 -6.59
CA SER A 456 -23.25 -45.23 -5.19
C SER A 456 -22.68 -46.42 -4.39
N GLU A 457 -22.58 -47.60 -5.02
CA GLU A 457 -21.96 -48.79 -4.39
C GLU A 457 -20.46 -48.62 -4.18
N ILE A 458 -19.75 -48.01 -5.14
CA ILE A 458 -18.33 -47.68 -5.00
C ILE A 458 -18.12 -46.62 -3.91
N ILE A 459 -18.91 -45.57 -3.83
CA ILE A 459 -18.85 -44.57 -2.77
C ILE A 459 -19.04 -45.24 -1.39
N THR A 460 -20.05 -46.10 -1.26
CA THR A 460 -20.29 -46.82 0.00
C THR A 460 -19.14 -47.76 0.39
N LEU A 461 -18.47 -48.35 -0.60
CA LEU A 461 -17.30 -49.20 -0.36
C LEU A 461 -16.07 -48.34 0.06
N LEU A 462 -15.86 -47.20 -0.58
CA LEU A 462 -14.79 -46.25 -0.25
C LEU A 462 -14.98 -45.67 1.15
N GLU A 463 -16.21 -45.30 1.51
CA GLU A 463 -16.55 -44.84 2.87
C GLU A 463 -16.25 -45.89 3.93
N LYS A 464 -16.56 -47.17 3.67
CA LYS A 464 -16.23 -48.29 4.57
C LYS A 464 -14.73 -48.53 4.66
N LEU A 465 -13.98 -48.42 3.56
CA LEU A 465 -12.53 -48.53 3.52
C LEU A 465 -11.84 -47.37 4.24
N SER A 466 -12.32 -46.16 4.08
CA SER A 466 -11.82 -44.99 4.80
C SER A 466 -11.95 -45.12 6.32
N LEU A 467 -13.03 -45.78 6.81
CA LEU A 467 -13.23 -46.01 8.23
C LEU A 467 -12.37 -47.15 8.78
N ILE A 468 -11.71 -47.98 7.93
CA ILE A 468 -10.85 -49.10 8.36
C ILE A 468 -9.38 -48.67 8.45
N HIS A 469 -8.98 -47.57 7.83
CA HIS A 469 -7.59 -47.11 7.75
C HIS A 469 -7.30 -45.83 8.56
N ILE A 470 -8.21 -45.40 9.42
CA ILE A 470 -8.01 -44.45 10.51
C ILE A 470 -7.99 -45.22 11.83
#